data_2bc45218afebdccc8c8e32f3c5d82546
#
_entry.id   2bc45218afebdccc8c8e32f3c5d82546
#
_cell.length_a   1.000
_cell.length_b   1.000
_cell.length_c   1.000
_cell.angle_alpha   90.00
_cell.angle_beta   90.00
_cell.angle_gamma   90.00
#
_symmetry.space_group_name_H-M   'P 1'
#
loop_
_entity.id
_entity.type
_entity.pdbx_description
1 polymer ?
#
loop_
_entity_poly.entity_id
_entity_poly.type
_entity_poly.pdbx_seq_one_letter_code
_entity_poly.pdbx_strand_id
1 'polypeptide(L)'
;RRSSDLSRTAVEVTFNEIDGDQTLFFTKGFTYNSAATATPTRPITYSSSNQEVATISTEGVVTLVGAGTTVIKASTAADNTYQEGAAQYTLTVRNTSVALPYQIDFKTEGLGDWLTYTTEGTVEWESTNYGVQANGFDKGVGEAYLISPAVTASDIVLAFSSQKSFNGNDLQLFYSTDFDPSSMSQPSDASWTEITDMATWATSQETTESGNIELHDLTTPIRFAFKYTCEANEAARWTIVELSISKGQPSGIEDVATNEMKVINGKGQVTIETAEAMPIAIYALLA
;
A
#
# COMPACT_ATOMS: atom_id res chain seq x y z
N ARG A 1 -2.62 -56.84 -8.83
CA ARG A 1 -3.03 -55.70 -7.96
C ARG A 1 -4.29 -55.11 -8.57
N ARG A 2 -5.45 -55.29 -7.91
CA ARG A 2 -6.73 -54.70 -8.34
C ARG A 2 -6.67 -53.22 -7.96
N SER A 3 -6.89 -52.34 -8.92
CA SER A 3 -7.09 -50.92 -8.72
C SER A 3 -8.40 -50.71 -7.93
N SER A 4 -8.28 -50.55 -6.62
CA SER A 4 -9.41 -50.25 -5.72
C SER A 4 -9.78 -48.77 -5.72
N ASP A 5 -9.16 -47.99 -6.56
CA ASP A 5 -9.26 -46.52 -6.54
C ASP A 5 -10.37 -45.95 -7.46
N LEU A 6 -10.91 -46.77 -8.34
CA LEU A 6 -11.93 -46.36 -9.33
C LEU A 6 -13.38 -46.41 -8.83
N SER A 7 -13.63 -46.83 -7.59
CA SER A 7 -14.99 -46.98 -7.06
C SER A 7 -15.39 -46.00 -5.97
N ARG A 8 -14.48 -45.11 -5.51
CA ARG A 8 -14.79 -44.10 -4.48
C ARG A 8 -15.55 -42.92 -5.07
N THR A 9 -16.56 -42.47 -4.38
CA THR A 9 -17.34 -41.30 -4.75
C THR A 9 -16.50 -40.03 -4.55
N ALA A 10 -16.46 -39.15 -5.55
CA ALA A 10 -15.84 -37.84 -5.43
C ALA A 10 -16.60 -36.98 -4.42
N VAL A 11 -15.87 -36.15 -3.69
CA VAL A 11 -16.42 -35.13 -2.76
C VAL A 11 -16.07 -33.76 -3.29
N GLU A 12 -17.09 -32.95 -3.50
CA GLU A 12 -16.92 -31.53 -3.82
C GLU A 12 -16.93 -30.69 -2.53
N VAL A 13 -15.95 -29.82 -2.36
CA VAL A 13 -15.88 -28.86 -1.25
C VAL A 13 -15.98 -27.45 -1.82
N THR A 14 -16.84 -26.61 -1.23
CA THR A 14 -17.07 -25.25 -1.71
C THR A 14 -17.21 -24.32 -0.52
N PHE A 15 -16.54 -23.17 -0.54
CA PHE A 15 -16.78 -22.09 0.41
C PHE A 15 -18.13 -21.44 0.14
N ASN A 16 -18.88 -21.15 1.21
CA ASN A 16 -20.29 -20.72 1.09
C ASN A 16 -20.40 -19.24 0.64
N GLU A 17 -19.49 -18.40 1.10
CA GLU A 17 -19.57 -16.94 0.95
C GLU A 17 -18.31 -16.34 0.29
N ILE A 18 -17.31 -17.18 -0.03
CA ILE A 18 -16.04 -16.75 -0.63
C ILE A 18 -15.99 -17.19 -2.08
N ASP A 19 -15.82 -16.24 -2.98
CA ASP A 19 -15.60 -16.46 -4.40
C ASP A 19 -14.23 -15.91 -4.81
N GLY A 20 -13.33 -16.83 -5.20
CA GLY A 20 -11.96 -16.50 -5.58
C GLY A 20 -11.06 -16.00 -4.46
N ASP A 21 -9.91 -15.47 -4.86
CA ASP A 21 -8.91 -14.91 -3.94
C ASP A 21 -9.41 -13.62 -3.28
N GLN A 22 -9.01 -13.41 -2.03
CA GLN A 22 -9.46 -12.29 -1.20
C GLN A 22 -8.33 -11.34 -0.88
N THR A 23 -8.60 -10.03 -0.92
CA THR A 23 -7.69 -9.00 -0.41
C THR A 23 -8.41 -8.17 0.65
N LEU A 24 -7.83 -8.09 1.84
CA LEU A 24 -8.37 -7.34 2.97
C LEU A 24 -7.34 -6.38 3.54
N PHE A 25 -7.80 -5.32 4.20
CA PHE A 25 -6.93 -4.45 4.99
C PHE A 25 -6.77 -4.99 6.40
N PHE A 26 -5.56 -4.91 6.91
CA PHE A 26 -5.25 -5.41 8.24
C PHE A 26 -5.94 -4.57 9.31
N THR A 27 -6.82 -5.24 10.05
CA THR A 27 -7.35 -4.77 11.33
C THR A 27 -7.16 -5.92 12.32
N LYS A 28 -6.37 -5.70 13.35
CA LYS A 28 -6.03 -6.73 14.33
C LYS A 28 -7.28 -7.33 14.96
N GLY A 29 -7.41 -8.66 14.85
CA GLY A 29 -8.54 -9.40 15.41
C GLY A 29 -9.84 -9.29 14.60
N PHE A 30 -9.83 -8.67 13.42
CA PHE A 30 -10.98 -8.71 12.51
C PHE A 30 -11.28 -10.15 12.11
N THR A 31 -12.55 -10.52 12.12
CA THR A 31 -13.02 -11.88 11.79
C THR A 31 -14.07 -11.85 10.69
N TYR A 32 -14.07 -12.89 9.85
CA TYR A 32 -15.13 -13.11 8.87
C TYR A 32 -15.42 -14.60 8.69
N ASN A 33 -16.62 -14.89 8.19
CA ASN A 33 -17.04 -16.26 7.94
C ASN A 33 -16.42 -16.79 6.62
N SER A 34 -15.77 -17.94 6.71
CA SER A 34 -15.20 -18.68 5.59
C SER A 34 -15.58 -20.17 5.69
N ALA A 35 -16.81 -20.44 6.18
CA ALA A 35 -17.32 -21.79 6.28
C ALA A 35 -17.52 -22.40 4.88
N ALA A 36 -17.25 -23.69 4.77
CA ALA A 36 -17.40 -24.46 3.54
C ALA A 36 -18.44 -25.58 3.72
N THR A 37 -18.97 -26.07 2.61
CA THR A 37 -19.82 -27.26 2.56
C THR A 37 -19.15 -28.34 1.73
N ALA A 38 -19.45 -29.60 2.06
CA ALA A 38 -19.02 -30.77 1.30
C ALA A 38 -20.24 -31.54 0.75
N THR A 39 -20.18 -31.92 -0.53
CA THR A 39 -21.20 -32.70 -1.19
C THR A 39 -20.60 -34.02 -1.72
N PRO A 40 -21.00 -35.18 -1.24
CA PRO A 40 -21.93 -35.42 -0.14
C PRO A 40 -21.41 -34.92 1.21
N THR A 41 -22.29 -34.66 2.17
CA THR A 41 -21.95 -34.10 3.48
C THR A 41 -20.88 -34.90 4.21
N ARG A 42 -19.77 -34.25 4.56
CA ARG A 42 -18.60 -34.79 5.24
C ARG A 42 -18.05 -33.83 6.27
N PRO A 43 -17.36 -34.29 7.33
CA PRO A 43 -16.61 -33.41 8.21
C PRO A 43 -15.53 -32.65 7.44
N ILE A 44 -15.43 -31.33 7.68
CA ILE A 44 -14.45 -30.44 7.05
C ILE A 44 -13.38 -30.09 8.07
N THR A 45 -12.13 -30.12 7.63
CA THR A 45 -10.97 -29.61 8.36
C THR A 45 -10.44 -28.37 7.66
N TYR A 46 -10.22 -27.31 8.42
CA TYR A 46 -9.69 -26.05 7.93
C TYR A 46 -8.22 -25.87 8.29
N SER A 47 -7.49 -25.15 7.45
CA SER A 47 -6.09 -24.78 7.71
C SER A 47 -5.72 -23.46 7.05
N SER A 48 -4.77 -22.76 7.65
CA SER A 48 -4.07 -21.59 7.11
C SER A 48 -2.61 -21.97 6.88
N SER A 49 -2.06 -21.63 5.71
CA SER A 49 -0.64 -21.89 5.39
C SER A 49 0.32 -20.97 6.14
N ASN A 50 -0.17 -19.81 6.60
CA ASN A 50 0.60 -18.86 7.41
C ASN A 50 -0.28 -18.27 8.52
N GLN A 51 -0.11 -18.79 9.74
CA GLN A 51 -0.89 -18.35 10.90
C GLN A 51 -0.47 -16.99 11.46
N GLU A 52 0.67 -16.45 11.02
CA GLU A 52 1.07 -15.08 11.35
C GLU A 52 0.27 -14.04 10.55
N VAL A 53 -0.34 -14.45 9.42
CA VAL A 53 -1.22 -13.61 8.61
C VAL A 53 -2.67 -13.78 9.04
N ALA A 54 -3.16 -15.02 9.08
CA ALA A 54 -4.51 -15.32 9.53
C ALA A 54 -4.61 -16.74 10.13
N THR A 55 -5.45 -16.88 11.13
CA THR A 55 -5.89 -18.19 11.67
C THR A 55 -7.30 -18.51 11.22
N ILE A 56 -7.67 -19.79 11.26
CA ILE A 56 -9.04 -20.23 10.96
C ILE A 56 -9.49 -21.24 12.03
N SER A 57 -10.73 -21.07 12.52
CA SER A 57 -11.33 -21.97 13.51
C SER A 57 -11.88 -23.25 12.88
N THR A 58 -12.28 -24.21 13.72
CA THR A 58 -12.97 -25.45 13.30
C THR A 58 -14.34 -25.20 12.68
N GLU A 59 -14.95 -24.06 12.93
CA GLU A 59 -16.22 -23.61 12.35
C GLU A 59 -16.04 -22.84 11.03
N GLY A 60 -14.78 -22.60 10.60
CA GLY A 60 -14.49 -21.85 9.38
C GLY A 60 -14.47 -20.34 9.56
N VAL A 61 -14.25 -19.82 10.80
CA VAL A 61 -14.10 -18.40 11.05
C VAL A 61 -12.62 -18.01 10.93
N VAL A 62 -12.31 -17.14 9.99
CA VAL A 62 -10.96 -16.57 9.80
C VAL A 62 -10.78 -15.38 10.71
N THR A 63 -9.59 -15.27 11.35
CA THR A 63 -9.17 -14.14 12.18
C THR A 63 -7.87 -13.57 11.63
N LEU A 64 -7.82 -12.26 11.33
CA LEU A 64 -6.61 -11.58 10.88
C LEU A 64 -5.62 -11.38 12.04
N VAL A 65 -4.36 -11.75 11.80
CA VAL A 65 -3.25 -11.68 12.79
C VAL A 65 -2.21 -10.65 12.37
N GLY A 66 -1.88 -10.57 11.08
CA GLY A 66 -0.91 -9.65 10.51
C GLY A 66 -1.06 -9.47 9.02
N ALA A 67 -0.32 -8.51 8.44
CA ALA A 67 -0.24 -8.34 7.00
C ALA A 67 0.60 -9.44 6.34
N GLY A 68 0.32 -9.75 5.08
CA GLY A 68 0.99 -10.78 4.30
C GLY A 68 0.01 -11.62 3.48
N THR A 69 0.48 -12.77 3.01
CA THR A 69 -0.34 -13.69 2.21
C THR A 69 -0.39 -15.06 2.87
N THR A 70 -1.57 -15.67 2.86
CA THR A 70 -1.80 -17.04 3.32
C THR A 70 -2.81 -17.74 2.41
N VAL A 71 -2.75 -19.07 2.38
CA VAL A 71 -3.76 -19.90 1.72
C VAL A 71 -4.68 -20.46 2.79
N ILE A 72 -5.96 -20.17 2.67
CA ILE A 72 -7.03 -20.78 3.48
C ILE A 72 -7.56 -22.01 2.74
N LYS A 73 -7.52 -23.14 3.40
CA LYS A 73 -7.94 -24.43 2.81
C LYS A 73 -9.01 -25.09 3.68
N ALA A 74 -10.05 -25.60 3.02
CA ALA A 74 -11.05 -26.50 3.57
C ALA A 74 -10.89 -27.88 2.91
N SER A 75 -10.87 -28.96 3.68
CA SER A 75 -10.68 -30.31 3.14
C SER A 75 -11.46 -31.37 3.90
N THR A 76 -11.80 -32.46 3.20
CA THR A 76 -12.37 -33.68 3.77
C THR A 76 -11.41 -34.84 3.60
N ALA A 77 -11.32 -35.72 4.60
CA ALA A 77 -10.49 -36.90 4.51
C ALA A 77 -11.14 -37.99 3.60
N ALA A 78 -10.30 -38.70 2.84
CA ALA A 78 -10.74 -39.91 2.13
C ALA A 78 -11.04 -41.03 3.10
N ASP A 79 -11.98 -41.91 2.72
CA ASP A 79 -12.26 -43.18 3.39
C ASP A 79 -12.50 -44.33 2.38
N ASN A 80 -13.07 -45.40 2.81
CA ASN A 80 -13.33 -46.57 1.91
C ASN A 80 -14.39 -46.28 0.84
N THR A 81 -15.24 -45.26 1.03
CA THR A 81 -16.39 -44.95 0.17
C THR A 81 -16.16 -43.67 -0.63
N TYR A 82 -15.44 -42.71 -0.05
CA TYR A 82 -15.27 -41.37 -0.59
C TYR A 82 -13.82 -41.04 -0.86
N GLN A 83 -13.58 -40.25 -1.90
CA GLN A 83 -12.28 -39.58 -2.15
C GLN A 83 -12.11 -38.39 -1.19
N GLU A 84 -10.88 -37.91 -1.05
CA GLU A 84 -10.66 -36.60 -0.44
C GLU A 84 -11.28 -35.51 -1.33
N GLY A 85 -11.78 -34.45 -0.69
CA GLY A 85 -12.21 -33.23 -1.35
C GLY A 85 -11.52 -32.04 -0.74
N ALA A 86 -11.23 -31.02 -1.53
CA ALA A 86 -10.65 -29.78 -1.00
C ALA A 86 -11.03 -28.57 -1.85
N ALA A 87 -11.15 -27.42 -1.18
CA ALA A 87 -11.21 -26.09 -1.77
C ALA A 87 -10.20 -25.17 -1.05
N GLN A 88 -9.69 -24.18 -1.75
CA GLN A 88 -8.78 -23.18 -1.17
C GLN A 88 -8.89 -21.84 -1.90
N TYR A 89 -8.50 -20.79 -1.23
CA TYR A 89 -8.29 -19.46 -1.81
C TYR A 89 -7.08 -18.80 -1.18
N THR A 90 -6.50 -17.83 -1.90
CA THR A 90 -5.43 -16.99 -1.39
C THR A 90 -6.03 -15.79 -0.66
N LEU A 91 -5.61 -15.56 0.59
CA LEU A 91 -5.92 -14.36 1.34
C LEU A 91 -4.69 -13.47 1.40
N THR A 92 -4.78 -12.27 0.83
CA THR A 92 -3.78 -11.21 0.94
C THR A 92 -4.27 -10.16 1.92
N VAL A 93 -3.51 -9.94 3.00
CA VAL A 93 -3.80 -8.91 4.01
C VAL A 93 -2.79 -7.79 3.88
N ARG A 94 -3.24 -6.58 3.59
CA ARG A 94 -2.40 -5.39 3.37
C ARG A 94 -2.46 -4.46 4.56
N ASN A 95 -1.33 -3.82 4.88
CA ASN A 95 -1.32 -2.74 5.88
C ASN A 95 -2.06 -1.52 5.33
N THR A 96 -2.80 -0.86 6.21
CA THR A 96 -3.38 0.46 5.91
C THR A 96 -2.40 1.59 6.19
N SER A 97 -1.37 1.35 7.02
CA SER A 97 -0.36 2.33 7.40
C SER A 97 1.01 1.70 7.59
N VAL A 98 2.05 2.51 7.49
CA VAL A 98 3.44 2.12 7.70
C VAL A 98 4.13 3.04 8.69
N ALA A 99 5.16 2.50 9.37
CA ALA A 99 6.01 3.28 10.26
C ALA A 99 7.06 4.05 9.46
N LEU A 100 7.50 5.20 9.99
CA LEU A 100 8.61 5.96 9.42
C LEU A 100 9.94 5.65 10.15
N PRO A 101 11.09 5.61 9.45
CA PRO A 101 11.22 5.81 8.01
C PRO A 101 10.65 4.63 7.22
N TYR A 102 10.02 4.90 6.09
CA TYR A 102 9.50 3.92 5.14
C TYR A 102 10.29 4.00 3.83
N GLN A 103 10.65 2.85 3.29
CA GLN A 103 11.31 2.73 1.99
C GLN A 103 10.74 1.53 1.25
N ILE A 104 10.65 1.63 -0.07
CA ILE A 104 10.24 0.53 -0.95
C ILE A 104 11.03 0.58 -2.25
N ASP A 105 11.61 -0.55 -2.65
CA ASP A 105 12.15 -0.79 -3.98
C ASP A 105 11.10 -1.56 -4.80
N PHE A 106 10.37 -0.86 -5.63
CA PHE A 106 9.30 -1.44 -6.44
C PHE A 106 9.77 -2.49 -7.45
N LYS A 107 11.07 -2.59 -7.75
CA LYS A 107 11.62 -3.64 -8.63
C LYS A 107 11.63 -5.00 -7.94
N THR A 108 11.85 -5.00 -6.64
CA THR A 108 12.00 -6.23 -5.85
C THR A 108 10.77 -6.55 -5.02
N GLU A 109 10.05 -5.54 -4.54
CA GLU A 109 8.90 -5.68 -3.64
C GLU A 109 7.56 -5.54 -4.37
N GLY A 110 7.58 -5.10 -5.66
CA GLY A 110 6.37 -4.84 -6.42
C GLY A 110 5.51 -3.77 -5.74
N LEU A 111 4.19 -3.92 -5.82
CA LEU A 111 3.24 -2.97 -5.20
C LEU A 111 3.30 -2.94 -3.66
N GLY A 112 3.80 -4.01 -3.01
CA GLY A 112 3.76 -4.08 -1.55
C GLY A 112 2.37 -3.75 -0.98
N ASP A 113 2.32 -2.80 -0.03
CA ASP A 113 1.06 -2.32 0.58
C ASP A 113 0.42 -1.13 -0.19
N TRP A 114 0.96 -0.75 -1.36
CA TRP A 114 0.39 0.30 -2.20
C TRP A 114 -0.87 -0.17 -2.90
N LEU A 115 -1.84 0.73 -3.03
CA LEU A 115 -3.14 0.48 -3.64
C LEU A 115 -3.18 1.00 -5.07
N THR A 116 -3.90 0.32 -5.92
CA THR A 116 -4.15 0.75 -7.30
C THR A 116 -5.64 0.93 -7.52
N TYR A 117 -6.01 2.02 -8.21
CA TYR A 117 -7.38 2.29 -8.61
C TYR A 117 -7.39 2.69 -10.08
N THR A 118 -8.26 2.08 -10.86
CA THR A 118 -8.60 2.52 -12.22
C THR A 118 -9.91 3.25 -12.14
N THR A 119 -9.91 4.55 -12.44
CA THR A 119 -11.09 5.41 -12.36
C THR A 119 -11.68 5.70 -13.73
N GLU A 120 -10.88 5.52 -14.79
CA GLU A 120 -11.34 5.62 -16.18
C GLU A 120 -10.59 4.63 -17.07
N GLY A 121 -11.30 4.03 -18.02
CA GLY A 121 -10.73 3.10 -18.98
C GLY A 121 -10.29 1.77 -18.37
N THR A 122 -9.16 1.25 -18.85
CA THR A 122 -8.60 -0.07 -18.45
C THR A 122 -7.11 0.00 -18.10
N VAL A 123 -6.54 1.20 -17.93
CA VAL A 123 -5.15 1.35 -17.53
C VAL A 123 -5.02 1.05 -16.04
N GLU A 124 -3.97 0.31 -15.70
CA GLU A 124 -3.66 -0.09 -14.33
C GLU A 124 -2.19 0.16 -14.01
N TRP A 125 -1.89 0.31 -12.72
CA TRP A 125 -0.53 0.25 -12.22
C TRP A 125 -0.16 -1.22 -11.95
N GLU A 126 0.92 -1.68 -12.57
CA GLU A 126 1.37 -3.06 -12.52
C GLU A 126 2.80 -3.19 -12.02
N SER A 127 3.07 -4.26 -11.26
CA SER A 127 4.44 -4.61 -10.84
C SER A 127 5.22 -5.17 -12.03
N THR A 128 6.43 -4.68 -12.23
CA THR A 128 7.36 -5.15 -13.27
C THR A 128 8.78 -5.28 -12.70
N ASN A 129 9.70 -5.87 -13.45
CA ASN A 129 11.11 -5.93 -13.07
C ASN A 129 11.83 -4.56 -13.07
N TYR A 130 11.15 -3.51 -13.52
CA TYR A 130 11.68 -2.14 -13.59
C TYR A 130 11.13 -1.23 -12.49
N GLY A 131 10.12 -1.68 -11.76
CA GLY A 131 9.35 -0.94 -10.78
C GLY A 131 7.86 -1.12 -11.00
N VAL A 132 7.05 -0.23 -10.44
CA VAL A 132 5.61 -0.19 -10.67
C VAL A 132 5.32 0.74 -11.84
N GLN A 133 4.59 0.24 -12.84
CA GLN A 133 4.37 0.93 -14.12
C GLN A 133 2.89 1.16 -14.40
N ALA A 134 2.58 2.34 -14.96
CA ALA A 134 1.35 2.60 -15.70
C ALA A 134 1.67 2.81 -17.18
N ASN A 135 0.96 2.11 -18.07
CA ASN A 135 1.15 2.15 -19.50
C ASN A 135 -0.20 2.15 -20.22
N GLY A 136 -0.56 3.27 -20.80
CA GLY A 136 -1.81 3.44 -21.55
C GLY A 136 -1.75 3.03 -23.01
N PHE A 137 -0.64 2.42 -23.47
CA PHE A 137 -0.53 2.00 -24.87
C PHE A 137 -1.65 1.03 -25.24
N ASP A 138 -2.40 1.36 -26.29
CA ASP A 138 -3.55 0.60 -26.80
C ASP A 138 -4.71 0.42 -25.79
N LYS A 139 -4.76 1.26 -24.74
CA LYS A 139 -5.82 1.23 -23.71
C LYS A 139 -6.92 2.26 -23.91
N GLY A 140 -6.72 3.23 -24.83
CA GLY A 140 -7.64 4.36 -25.03
C GLY A 140 -7.44 5.46 -24.00
N VAL A 141 -8.48 6.23 -23.71
CA VAL A 141 -8.50 7.19 -22.61
C VAL A 141 -8.51 6.43 -21.29
N GLY A 142 -7.69 6.86 -20.34
CA GLY A 142 -7.61 6.19 -19.06
C GLY A 142 -7.06 7.05 -17.93
N GLU A 143 -7.48 6.70 -16.71
CA GLU A 143 -7.01 7.31 -15.48
C GLU A 143 -6.80 6.23 -14.42
N ALA A 144 -5.62 6.24 -13.77
CA ALA A 144 -5.28 5.30 -12.73
C ALA A 144 -4.46 5.95 -11.61
N TYR A 145 -4.71 5.53 -10.38
CA TYR A 145 -4.00 5.99 -9.18
C TYR A 145 -3.16 4.88 -8.58
N LEU A 146 -1.98 5.25 -8.09
CA LEU A 146 -1.12 4.45 -7.23
C LEU A 146 -1.01 5.16 -5.88
N ILE A 147 -1.61 4.59 -4.82
CA ILE A 147 -1.81 5.26 -3.52
C ILE A 147 -1.00 4.56 -2.45
N SER A 148 -0.24 5.33 -1.66
CA SER A 148 0.61 4.82 -0.59
C SER A 148 -0.21 4.27 0.59
N PRO A 149 0.37 3.38 1.41
CA PRO A 149 -0.09 3.20 2.78
C PRO A 149 0.00 4.54 3.54
N ALA A 150 -0.81 4.69 4.61
CA ALA A 150 -0.81 5.91 5.40
C ALA A 150 0.47 6.03 6.25
N VAL A 151 0.94 7.26 6.43
CA VAL A 151 1.99 7.61 7.37
C VAL A 151 1.48 8.60 8.40
N THR A 152 2.09 8.60 9.60
CA THR A 152 1.69 9.49 10.70
C THR A 152 2.88 10.33 11.12
N ALA A 153 2.99 11.52 10.55
CA ALA A 153 3.90 12.58 10.95
C ALA A 153 3.40 13.91 10.38
N SER A 154 3.55 15.01 11.12
CA SER A 154 3.17 16.36 10.66
C SER A 154 4.17 16.91 9.65
N ASP A 155 5.42 16.49 9.76
CA ASP A 155 6.51 16.93 8.91
C ASP A 155 7.12 15.73 8.22
N ILE A 156 7.18 15.76 6.90
CA ILE A 156 7.56 14.64 6.05
C ILE A 156 8.55 15.09 4.98
N VAL A 157 9.50 14.23 4.69
CA VAL A 157 10.32 14.28 3.48
C VAL A 157 9.98 13.06 2.64
N LEU A 158 9.42 13.30 1.47
CA LEU A 158 9.15 12.31 0.43
C LEU A 158 10.24 12.41 -0.65
N ALA A 159 10.78 11.30 -1.10
CA ALA A 159 11.64 11.22 -2.26
C ALA A 159 11.34 9.94 -3.04
N PHE A 160 11.45 9.99 -4.35
CA PHE A 160 11.25 8.84 -5.24
C PHE A 160 12.09 8.97 -6.49
N SER A 161 12.23 7.88 -7.23
CA SER A 161 12.81 7.91 -8.56
C SER A 161 11.83 7.43 -9.62
N SER A 162 11.88 8.04 -10.79
CA SER A 162 10.94 7.80 -11.88
C SER A 162 11.62 7.62 -13.23
N GLN A 163 10.90 7.02 -14.19
CA GLN A 163 11.28 6.90 -15.59
C GLN A 163 10.06 7.21 -16.48
N LYS A 164 10.30 7.84 -17.63
CA LYS A 164 9.27 8.11 -18.64
C LYS A 164 9.68 7.52 -19.98
N SER A 165 8.77 6.83 -20.64
CA SER A 165 8.95 6.36 -22.03
C SER A 165 7.77 6.82 -22.84
N PHE A 166 8.06 7.20 -24.08
CA PHE A 166 7.08 7.69 -25.04
C PHE A 166 6.48 9.05 -24.70
N ASN A 167 5.80 9.65 -25.66
CA ASN A 167 5.06 10.89 -25.48
C ASN A 167 3.70 10.60 -24.83
N GLY A 168 3.19 11.57 -24.12
CA GLY A 168 1.91 11.51 -23.42
C GLY A 168 1.93 12.37 -22.18
N ASN A 169 0.83 12.34 -21.43
CA ASN A 169 0.61 13.18 -20.25
C ASN A 169 1.72 12.97 -19.21
N ASP A 170 2.00 14.04 -18.48
CA ASP A 170 2.89 13.98 -17.32
C ASP A 170 2.17 13.33 -16.14
N LEU A 171 2.95 12.67 -15.30
CA LEU A 171 2.46 12.09 -14.06
C LEU A 171 2.21 13.21 -13.05
N GLN A 172 1.16 13.07 -12.27
CA GLN A 172 0.82 14.01 -11.21
C GLN A 172 1.01 13.36 -9.83
N LEU A 173 1.41 14.17 -8.84
CA LEU A 173 1.60 13.76 -7.46
C LEU A 173 0.68 14.54 -6.53
N PHE A 174 0.01 13.82 -5.66
CA PHE A 174 -0.93 14.38 -4.68
C PHE A 174 -0.66 13.81 -3.28
N TYR A 175 -1.20 14.51 -2.26
CA TYR A 175 -1.41 13.91 -0.96
C TYR A 175 -2.85 14.12 -0.47
N SER A 176 -3.31 13.25 0.43
CA SER A 176 -4.60 13.35 1.12
C SER A 176 -4.42 13.05 2.60
N THR A 177 -5.23 13.72 3.43
CA THR A 177 -5.31 13.50 4.89
C THR A 177 -6.63 12.88 5.30
N ASP A 178 -7.53 12.65 4.34
CA ASP A 178 -8.88 12.10 4.58
C ASP A 178 -9.20 10.83 3.79
N PHE A 179 -8.32 10.39 2.86
CA PHE A 179 -8.54 9.15 2.12
C PHE A 179 -8.40 7.91 3.02
N ASP A 180 -9.49 7.18 3.19
CA ASP A 180 -9.53 5.91 3.92
C ASP A 180 -10.04 4.77 3.03
N PRO A 181 -9.17 3.85 2.57
CA PRO A 181 -9.54 2.75 1.68
C PRO A 181 -10.46 1.71 2.34
N SER A 182 -10.64 1.75 3.67
CA SER A 182 -11.57 0.86 4.37
C SER A 182 -13.03 1.32 4.28
N SER A 183 -13.26 2.61 4.01
CA SER A 183 -14.58 3.25 3.95
C SER A 183 -14.88 3.93 2.61
N MET A 184 -13.84 4.23 1.81
CA MET A 184 -13.95 4.91 0.51
C MET A 184 -13.63 3.92 -0.62
N SER A 185 -14.50 3.84 -1.61
CA SER A 185 -14.35 2.90 -2.73
C SER A 185 -13.53 3.47 -3.88
N GLN A 186 -13.44 4.81 -3.98
CA GLN A 186 -12.76 5.52 -5.05
C GLN A 186 -11.90 6.67 -4.52
N PRO A 187 -10.78 7.02 -5.18
CA PRO A 187 -9.99 8.20 -4.84
C PRO A 187 -10.79 9.51 -4.87
N SER A 188 -11.83 9.61 -5.72
CA SER A 188 -12.71 10.78 -5.82
C SER A 188 -13.56 11.03 -4.58
N ASP A 189 -13.64 10.07 -3.64
CA ASP A 189 -14.38 10.22 -2.39
C ASP A 189 -13.63 11.07 -1.36
N ALA A 190 -12.34 11.37 -1.60
CA ALA A 190 -11.45 12.12 -0.74
C ALA A 190 -11.00 13.46 -1.36
N SER A 191 -10.43 14.29 -0.50
CA SER A 191 -9.79 15.56 -0.90
C SER A 191 -8.29 15.33 -1.17
N TRP A 192 -7.82 15.80 -2.31
CA TRP A 192 -6.41 15.68 -2.71
C TRP A 192 -5.78 17.03 -2.95
N THR A 193 -4.59 17.22 -2.40
CA THR A 193 -3.75 18.41 -2.64
C THR A 193 -2.65 18.06 -3.61
N GLU A 194 -2.58 18.77 -4.73
CA GLU A 194 -1.55 18.55 -5.74
C GLU A 194 -0.21 19.14 -5.31
N ILE A 195 0.87 18.37 -5.48
CA ILE A 195 2.26 18.73 -5.18
C ILE A 195 3.22 18.33 -6.32
N THR A 196 2.70 18.20 -7.53
CA THR A 196 3.44 17.76 -8.73
C THR A 196 4.68 18.63 -8.99
N ASP A 197 4.55 19.94 -8.82
CA ASP A 197 5.62 20.92 -9.11
C ASP A 197 6.75 20.90 -8.06
N MET A 198 6.58 20.19 -6.94
CA MET A 198 7.63 20.05 -5.93
C MET A 198 8.67 18.98 -6.31
N ALA A 199 8.38 18.15 -7.31
CA ALA A 199 9.24 17.04 -7.74
C ALA A 199 9.98 17.34 -9.04
N THR A 200 11.18 16.78 -9.17
CA THR A 200 11.85 16.63 -10.46
C THR A 200 11.40 15.32 -11.11
N TRP A 201 10.93 15.39 -12.34
CA TRP A 201 10.38 14.25 -13.07
C TRP A 201 11.28 13.76 -14.18
N ALA A 202 11.25 12.46 -14.44
CA ALA A 202 11.93 11.89 -15.60
C ALA A 202 11.33 12.42 -16.91
N THR A 203 12.20 12.72 -17.87
CA THR A 203 11.86 13.08 -19.25
C THR A 203 12.25 12.00 -20.26
N SER A 204 12.90 10.94 -19.79
CA SER A 204 13.39 9.82 -20.59
C SER A 204 13.31 8.50 -19.80
N GLN A 205 13.79 7.42 -20.42
CA GLN A 205 13.92 6.10 -19.75
C GLN A 205 15.04 6.05 -18.72
N GLU A 206 15.84 7.09 -18.59
CA GLU A 206 16.84 7.20 -17.53
C GLU A 206 16.15 7.47 -16.19
N THR A 207 16.62 6.79 -15.14
CA THR A 207 16.10 7.01 -13.79
C THR A 207 16.45 8.40 -13.33
N THR A 208 15.45 9.14 -12.91
CA THR A 208 15.56 10.52 -12.42
C THR A 208 15.03 10.58 -11.00
N GLU A 209 15.84 11.13 -10.08
CA GLU A 209 15.46 11.37 -8.71
C GLU A 209 14.53 12.60 -8.60
N SER A 210 13.48 12.49 -7.78
CA SER A 210 12.54 13.60 -7.54
C SER A 210 13.15 14.78 -6.81
N GLY A 211 14.26 14.58 -6.11
CA GLY A 211 14.69 15.45 -5.04
C GLY A 211 13.85 15.24 -3.77
N ASN A 212 14.20 15.97 -2.71
CA ASN A 212 13.43 15.95 -1.47
C ASN A 212 12.20 16.86 -1.60
N ILE A 213 11.03 16.29 -1.33
CA ILE A 213 9.75 17.01 -1.25
C ILE A 213 9.43 17.15 0.23
N GLU A 214 9.59 18.36 0.76
CA GLU A 214 9.38 18.66 2.17
C GLU A 214 7.97 19.20 2.39
N LEU A 215 7.22 18.56 3.27
CA LEU A 215 5.87 18.95 3.65
C LEU A 215 5.82 19.16 5.16
N HIS A 216 5.19 20.23 5.60
CA HIS A 216 5.16 20.65 6.99
C HIS A 216 3.74 20.87 7.49
N ASP A 217 3.55 20.81 8.81
CA ASP A 217 2.31 21.11 9.52
C ASP A 217 1.10 20.34 9.00
N LEU A 218 1.31 19.09 8.53
CA LEU A 218 0.26 18.28 7.96
C LEU A 218 -0.66 17.68 9.02
N THR A 219 -1.95 17.61 8.70
CA THR A 219 -2.91 16.80 9.46
C THR A 219 -2.70 15.32 9.11
N THR A 220 -2.66 14.46 10.10
CA THR A 220 -2.40 13.02 9.93
C THR A 220 -3.66 12.17 10.13
N PRO A 221 -3.76 10.99 9.53
CA PRO A 221 -2.78 10.29 8.69
C PRO A 221 -2.69 10.88 7.27
N ILE A 222 -1.58 10.62 6.57
CA ILE A 222 -1.31 11.15 5.24
C ILE A 222 -1.08 10.01 4.27
N ARG A 223 -1.61 10.12 3.05
CA ARG A 223 -1.32 9.24 1.92
C ARG A 223 -0.87 10.05 0.72
N PHE A 224 0.07 9.49 -0.04
CA PHE A 224 0.51 10.03 -1.33
C PHE A 224 -0.15 9.27 -2.45
N ALA A 225 -0.41 9.94 -3.58
CA ALA A 225 -0.96 9.34 -4.78
C ALA A 225 -0.23 9.81 -6.03
N PHE A 226 0.24 8.86 -6.84
CA PHE A 226 0.61 9.13 -8.23
C PHE A 226 -0.62 8.91 -9.10
N LYS A 227 -0.99 9.94 -9.84
CA LYS A 227 -2.11 9.90 -10.79
C LYS A 227 -1.56 9.84 -12.20
N TYR A 228 -1.89 8.79 -12.91
CA TYR A 228 -1.59 8.58 -14.31
C TYR A 228 -2.83 8.86 -15.16
N THR A 229 -2.64 9.56 -16.28
CA THR A 229 -3.68 9.76 -17.31
C THR A 229 -3.12 9.48 -18.69
N CYS A 230 -3.95 9.01 -19.61
CA CYS A 230 -3.60 8.84 -21.02
C CYS A 230 -4.75 9.17 -21.94
N GLU A 231 -4.41 9.60 -23.15
CA GLU A 231 -5.32 9.83 -24.26
C GLU A 231 -5.28 8.66 -25.24
N ALA A 232 -6.29 8.57 -26.12
CA ALA A 232 -6.43 7.43 -27.04
C ALA A 232 -5.22 7.19 -27.97
N ASN A 233 -4.43 8.24 -28.27
CA ASN A 233 -3.28 8.17 -29.17
C ASN A 233 -1.99 8.71 -28.56
N GLU A 234 -2.02 9.14 -27.31
CA GLU A 234 -0.87 9.67 -26.58
C GLU A 234 -0.83 9.04 -25.20
N ALA A 235 0.03 8.06 -25.04
CA ALA A 235 0.18 7.32 -23.80
C ALA A 235 1.66 7.17 -23.45
N ALA A 236 2.14 8.00 -22.53
CA ALA A 236 3.43 7.77 -21.89
C ALA A 236 3.37 6.47 -21.08
N ARG A 237 4.49 5.79 -20.96
CA ARG A 237 4.69 4.77 -19.91
C ARG A 237 5.49 5.42 -18.80
N TRP A 238 4.91 5.45 -17.62
CA TRP A 238 5.58 5.90 -16.42
C TRP A 238 5.95 4.73 -15.52
N THR A 239 7.11 4.83 -14.90
CA THR A 239 7.59 3.86 -13.91
C THR A 239 8.02 4.61 -12.66
N ILE A 240 7.54 4.19 -11.50
CA ILE A 240 8.11 4.54 -10.21
C ILE A 240 9.01 3.39 -9.78
N VAL A 241 10.27 3.69 -9.52
CA VAL A 241 11.33 2.70 -9.32
C VAL A 241 11.52 2.39 -7.84
N GLU A 242 11.68 3.43 -7.06
CA GLU A 242 11.81 3.38 -5.60
C GLU A 242 11.24 4.62 -4.96
N LEU A 243 10.93 4.54 -3.67
CA LEU A 243 10.39 5.65 -2.90
C LEU A 243 10.80 5.55 -1.44
N SER A 244 11.02 6.69 -0.83
CA SER A 244 11.26 6.83 0.61
C SER A 244 10.39 7.91 1.22
N ILE A 245 9.93 7.67 2.44
CA ILE A 245 9.23 8.65 3.28
C ILE A 245 9.93 8.66 4.64
N SER A 246 10.36 9.82 5.07
CA SER A 246 10.98 10.02 6.38
C SER A 246 10.31 11.17 7.14
N LYS A 247 10.59 11.28 8.43
CA LYS A 247 10.19 12.46 9.20
C LYS A 247 10.98 13.65 8.73
N GLY A 248 10.29 14.75 8.42
CA GLY A 248 10.88 16.05 8.20
C GLY A 248 11.28 16.73 9.49
N GLN A 249 12.02 17.82 9.36
CA GLN A 249 12.25 18.73 10.47
C GLN A 249 11.07 19.71 10.55
N PRO A 250 10.60 20.09 11.75
CA PRO A 250 9.54 21.09 11.88
C PRO A 250 9.92 22.38 11.18
N SER A 251 8.98 23.00 10.45
CA SER A 251 9.21 24.30 9.81
C SER A 251 9.56 25.34 10.87
N GLY A 252 10.69 26.02 10.71
CA GLY A 252 11.14 27.11 11.59
C GLY A 252 12.26 26.79 12.56
N ILE A 253 12.84 25.59 12.52
CA ILE A 253 14.09 25.28 13.21
C ILE A 253 15.12 24.88 12.16
N GLU A 254 15.93 25.82 11.70
CA GLU A 254 17.21 25.43 11.12
C GLU A 254 18.00 24.69 12.20
N ASP A 255 18.38 23.44 11.89
CA ASP A 255 19.27 22.68 12.77
C ASP A 255 20.62 23.37 12.78
N VAL A 256 20.77 24.33 13.68
CA VAL A 256 22.07 24.94 13.94
C VAL A 256 22.88 23.89 14.66
N ALA A 257 23.46 23.00 13.87
CA ALA A 257 24.48 22.07 14.34
C ALA A 257 25.71 22.82 14.75
N THR A 258 25.66 23.48 15.91
CA THR A 258 26.82 23.95 16.61
C THR A 258 26.80 23.42 18.02
N ASN A 259 27.88 22.80 18.41
CA ASN A 259 28.14 22.33 19.77
C ASN A 259 28.08 23.41 20.85
N GLU A 260 27.62 24.61 20.52
CA GLU A 260 27.73 25.84 21.33
C GLU A 260 26.39 26.52 21.64
N MET A 261 25.25 26.09 21.01
CA MET A 261 23.95 26.70 21.27
C MET A 261 22.86 25.63 21.44
N LYS A 262 22.14 25.74 22.55
CA LYS A 262 20.99 24.89 22.84
C LYS A 262 19.71 25.71 22.89
N VAL A 263 18.74 25.39 22.03
CA VAL A 263 17.41 25.98 22.02
C VAL A 263 16.45 25.06 22.75
N ILE A 264 15.82 25.55 23.81
CA ILE A 264 14.83 24.79 24.59
C ILE A 264 13.48 25.48 24.41
N ASN A 265 12.53 24.80 23.78
CA ASN A 265 11.17 25.27 23.60
C ASN A 265 10.25 24.66 24.65
N GLY A 266 9.54 25.48 25.42
CA GLY A 266 8.60 25.01 26.44
C GLY A 266 7.57 26.07 26.82
N LYS A 267 6.29 25.69 26.79
CA LYS A 267 5.12 26.46 27.28
C LYS A 267 5.12 27.96 26.97
N GLY A 268 5.34 28.33 25.70
CA GLY A 268 5.29 29.74 25.27
C GLY A 268 6.56 30.53 25.57
N GLN A 269 7.64 29.88 25.95
CA GLN A 269 8.96 30.48 26.13
C GLN A 269 10.01 29.70 25.32
N VAL A 270 10.90 30.44 24.67
CA VAL A 270 12.10 29.90 24.02
C VAL A 270 13.30 30.32 24.87
N THR A 271 14.01 29.33 25.39
CA THR A 271 15.26 29.54 26.11
C THR A 271 16.43 29.18 25.20
N ILE A 272 17.37 30.10 25.04
CA ILE A 272 18.58 29.88 24.24
C ILE A 272 19.76 29.89 25.22
N GLU A 273 20.43 28.73 25.32
CA GLU A 273 21.64 28.57 26.12
C GLU A 273 22.85 28.57 25.17
N THR A 274 23.81 29.44 25.41
CA THR A 274 25.09 29.50 24.65
C THR A 274 26.25 29.31 25.57
N ALA A 275 27.31 28.63 25.13
CA ALA A 275 28.53 28.43 25.89
C ALA A 275 29.36 29.68 26.05
N GLU A 276 29.25 30.64 25.10
CA GLU A 276 29.91 31.94 25.11
C GLU A 276 28.90 33.06 24.75
N ALA A 277 29.19 34.30 25.17
CA ALA A 277 28.37 35.45 24.84
C ALA A 277 28.45 35.76 23.34
N MET A 278 27.34 35.56 22.62
CA MET A 278 27.21 35.86 21.18
C MET A 278 25.94 36.66 20.92
N PRO A 279 25.93 37.55 19.88
CA PRO A 279 24.73 38.26 19.51
C PRO A 279 23.66 37.30 18.95
N ILE A 280 22.45 37.34 19.55
CA ILE A 280 21.31 36.55 19.12
C ILE A 280 20.28 37.51 18.51
N ALA A 281 19.84 37.22 17.28
CA ALA A 281 18.74 37.90 16.65
C ALA A 281 17.51 36.99 16.63
N ILE A 282 16.41 37.40 17.25
CA ILE A 282 15.13 36.66 17.24
C ILE A 282 14.17 37.40 16.31
N TYR A 283 13.74 36.73 15.25
CA TYR A 283 12.73 37.24 14.32
C TYR A 283 11.40 36.62 14.65
N ALA A 284 10.40 37.43 15.02
CA ALA A 284 9.02 36.97 15.13
C ALA A 284 8.35 37.09 13.76
N LEU A 285 7.85 36.00 13.22
CA LEU A 285 6.87 36.04 12.13
C LEU A 285 5.53 36.44 12.76
N LEU A 286 5.07 37.63 12.50
CA LEU A 286 3.71 38.04 12.79
C LEU A 286 2.82 37.43 11.68
N ALA A 287 1.93 36.50 12.06
CA ALA A 287 0.87 36.01 11.21
C ALA A 287 -0.26 37.00 11.07
#